data_05fc8d946e309b4f06b3face6b33f07a
#
_entry.id   05fc8d946e309b4f06b3face6b33f07a
#
_cell.length_a   1.000
_cell.length_b   1.000
_cell.length_c   1.000
_cell.angle_alpha   90.00
_cell.angle_beta   90.00
_cell.angle_gamma   90.00
#
_symmetry.space_group_name_H-M   'P 1'
#
loop_
_entity.id
_entity.type
_entity.pdbx_description
1 polymer ?
#
loop_
_entity_poly.entity_id
_entity_poly.type
_entity_poly.pdbx_seq_one_letter_code
_entity_poly.pdbx_strand_id
1 'polypeptide(L)'
;MKRFHLAGLAALALVMSSAAQAQTVKIGVMLPYSGVNADLGTQIDKAFDLYVKLHAKDIAPYKVEIIKRDEGPPSGANAKTVATELITRDKVDIIAGVVFSPSAIAIAPVLTQAKKPMAIANAGTAWIPGLSPYIVRFSFSMWHPAYPMGQYAAKDLGCKTAAMGYTDFPPGKDSTEAFKTGFEKNGGKVIESIPMGNPAQVPDMTPFFTRVKDAKPDCFYVFIPSGSHASAVVKYYGEVGLKQAGIKLIGPMDVAPDNKLPQMGEAAVGAIVMSSYSRDLDNPANKAFLKAWEAEYGKNFIPDFMSAQGWDTMAAIFDTIKKLKGDFSNGDKVVDTLKNYKGNGPRGPIAIDPATRDVIQDEHAMEVIKKPDGSLGHKILGTVAQVKDQCKELKVGRCGGQ
;
A
#
# COMPACT_ATOMS: atom_id res chain seq x y z
N MET A 1 -65.69 64.26 -14.66
CA MET A 1 -65.53 63.20 -13.65
C MET A 1 -64.75 62.05 -14.31
N LYS A 2 -63.45 61.98 -14.08
CA LYS A 2 -62.57 60.93 -14.61
C LYS A 2 -61.95 60.23 -13.42
N ARG A 3 -62.30 58.95 -13.26
CA ARG A 3 -61.72 58.05 -12.25
C ARG A 3 -60.43 57.44 -12.82
N PHE A 4 -59.31 57.70 -12.20
CA PHE A 4 -58.05 57.02 -12.50
C PHE A 4 -57.98 55.73 -11.67
N HIS A 5 -57.77 54.60 -12.34
CA HIS A 5 -57.45 53.33 -11.70
C HIS A 5 -55.95 53.20 -11.66
N LEU A 6 -55.34 53.19 -10.45
CA LEU A 6 -53.99 52.77 -10.25
C LEU A 6 -53.96 51.24 -10.18
N ALA A 7 -53.33 50.64 -11.17
CA ALA A 7 -52.97 49.23 -11.15
C ALA A 7 -51.61 49.07 -10.48
N GLY A 8 -51.59 48.50 -9.28
CA GLY A 8 -50.34 48.16 -8.60
C GLY A 8 -49.72 46.87 -9.21
N LEU A 9 -48.54 47.02 -9.80
CA LEU A 9 -47.69 45.86 -10.16
C LEU A 9 -47.00 45.36 -8.90
N ALA A 10 -47.47 44.23 -8.40
CA ALA A 10 -46.73 43.42 -7.40
C ALA A 10 -45.68 42.59 -8.17
N ALA A 11 -44.42 43.03 -8.17
CA ALA A 11 -43.30 42.22 -8.64
C ALA A 11 -42.98 41.16 -7.64
N LEU A 12 -43.44 39.94 -7.92
CA LEU A 12 -43.09 38.72 -7.13
C LEU A 12 -41.65 38.34 -7.48
N ALA A 13 -40.70 38.75 -6.68
CA ALA A 13 -39.32 38.30 -6.78
C ALA A 13 -39.24 36.82 -6.34
N LEU A 14 -39.29 35.89 -7.33
CA LEU A 14 -38.93 34.49 -7.11
C LEU A 14 -37.44 34.44 -6.78
N VAL A 15 -37.12 34.36 -5.49
CA VAL A 15 -35.80 33.95 -5.02
C VAL A 15 -35.70 32.46 -5.31
N MET A 16 -35.17 32.11 -6.46
CA MET A 16 -34.71 30.75 -6.72
C MET A 16 -33.55 30.48 -5.81
N SER A 17 -33.83 29.95 -4.62
CA SER A 17 -32.86 29.26 -3.81
C SER A 17 -32.40 28.06 -4.64
N SER A 18 -31.34 28.22 -5.42
CA SER A 18 -30.59 27.08 -5.92
C SER A 18 -30.06 26.35 -4.69
N ALA A 19 -30.81 25.34 -4.25
CA ALA A 19 -30.29 24.36 -3.32
C ALA A 19 -28.97 23.89 -3.94
N ALA A 20 -27.85 24.33 -3.39
CA ALA A 20 -26.55 23.87 -3.83
C ALA A 20 -26.58 22.34 -3.70
N GLN A 21 -26.78 21.66 -4.82
CA GLN A 21 -26.79 20.20 -4.85
C GLN A 21 -25.42 19.75 -4.35
N ALA A 22 -25.44 19.03 -3.23
CA ALA A 22 -24.22 18.56 -2.61
C ALA A 22 -23.36 17.86 -3.66
N GLN A 23 -22.18 18.42 -3.95
CA GLN A 23 -21.29 17.89 -4.96
C GLN A 23 -20.84 16.48 -4.53
N THR A 24 -21.03 15.50 -5.42
CA THR A 24 -20.63 14.11 -5.21
C THR A 24 -19.30 13.88 -5.90
N VAL A 25 -18.30 13.44 -5.15
CA VAL A 25 -16.99 13.01 -5.68
C VAL A 25 -17.07 11.52 -5.96
N LYS A 26 -16.82 11.14 -7.21
CA LYS A 26 -16.82 9.74 -7.66
C LYS A 26 -15.41 9.15 -7.55
N ILE A 27 -15.25 8.14 -6.72
CA ILE A 27 -13.99 7.45 -6.50
C ILE A 27 -14.05 6.10 -7.21
N GLY A 28 -13.25 5.91 -8.26
CA GLY A 28 -13.08 4.63 -8.92
C GLY A 28 -12.09 3.76 -8.13
N VAL A 29 -12.58 2.72 -7.49
CA VAL A 29 -11.75 1.77 -6.74
C VAL A 29 -11.38 0.60 -7.63
N MET A 30 -10.07 0.40 -7.80
CA MET A 30 -9.50 -0.63 -8.65
C MET A 30 -8.61 -1.54 -7.81
N LEU A 31 -9.11 -2.74 -7.49
CA LEU A 31 -8.48 -3.71 -6.59
C LEU A 31 -8.72 -5.13 -7.14
N PRO A 32 -7.88 -6.13 -6.82
CA PRO A 32 -8.17 -7.52 -7.15
C PRO A 32 -9.30 -8.03 -6.26
N TYR A 33 -10.44 -8.34 -6.86
CA TYR A 33 -11.60 -8.92 -6.17
C TYR A 33 -11.77 -10.42 -6.50
N SER A 34 -10.99 -10.94 -7.42
CA SER A 34 -11.06 -12.33 -7.85
C SER A 34 -9.68 -13.01 -7.88
N GLY A 35 -9.69 -14.35 -7.91
CA GLY A 35 -8.47 -15.17 -8.01
C GLY A 35 -7.66 -15.24 -6.71
N VAL A 36 -6.42 -15.71 -6.84
CA VAL A 36 -5.53 -16.02 -5.70
C VAL A 36 -5.06 -14.82 -4.89
N ASN A 37 -5.25 -13.62 -5.41
CA ASN A 37 -4.84 -12.37 -4.77
C ASN A 37 -6.04 -11.54 -4.25
N ALA A 38 -7.26 -12.10 -4.24
CA ALA A 38 -8.46 -11.37 -3.81
C ALA A 38 -8.40 -10.92 -2.35
N ASP A 39 -7.66 -11.61 -1.50
CA ASP A 39 -7.43 -11.24 -0.11
C ASP A 39 -6.67 -9.92 0.04
N LEU A 40 -5.76 -9.59 -0.87
CA LEU A 40 -5.02 -8.33 -0.88
C LEU A 40 -5.95 -7.15 -1.13
N GLY A 41 -6.81 -7.28 -2.16
CA GLY A 41 -7.84 -6.28 -2.47
C GLY A 41 -8.84 -6.12 -1.34
N THR A 42 -9.25 -7.23 -0.72
CA THR A 42 -10.22 -7.23 0.38
C THR A 42 -9.75 -6.41 1.59
N GLN A 43 -8.48 -6.49 1.96
CA GLN A 43 -7.93 -5.72 3.09
C GLN A 43 -8.02 -4.21 2.84
N ILE A 44 -7.64 -3.76 1.65
CA ILE A 44 -7.72 -2.33 1.26
C ILE A 44 -9.18 -1.89 1.15
N ASP A 45 -10.03 -2.70 0.49
CA ASP A 45 -11.43 -2.39 0.25
C ASP A 45 -12.21 -2.21 1.56
N LYS A 46 -12.00 -3.11 2.51
CA LYS A 46 -12.60 -3.02 3.84
C LYS A 46 -12.16 -1.77 4.60
N ALA A 47 -10.90 -1.38 4.46
CA ALA A 47 -10.41 -0.14 5.05
C ALA A 47 -11.05 1.10 4.41
N PHE A 48 -11.24 1.10 3.09
CA PHE A 48 -11.97 2.16 2.39
C PHE A 48 -13.41 2.27 2.87
N ASP A 49 -14.15 1.14 2.91
CA ASP A 49 -15.54 1.10 3.35
C ASP A 49 -15.68 1.59 4.80
N LEU A 50 -14.80 1.12 5.70
CA LEU A 50 -14.81 1.52 7.09
C LEU A 50 -14.53 3.01 7.25
N TYR A 51 -13.51 3.54 6.56
CA TYR A 51 -13.18 4.96 6.62
C TYR A 51 -14.37 5.83 6.16
N VAL A 52 -14.95 5.48 5.01
CA VAL A 52 -16.13 6.21 4.49
C VAL A 52 -17.29 6.14 5.46
N LYS A 53 -17.59 4.97 6.02
CA LYS A 53 -18.66 4.80 7.00
C LYS A 53 -18.51 5.71 8.23
N LEU A 54 -17.30 5.81 8.76
CA LEU A 54 -17.02 6.56 9.98
C LEU A 54 -16.93 8.08 9.73
N HIS A 55 -16.43 8.48 8.55
CA HIS A 55 -16.04 9.86 8.28
C HIS A 55 -16.92 10.58 7.25
N ALA A 56 -18.00 9.95 6.73
CA ALA A 56 -18.88 10.57 5.73
C ALA A 56 -19.44 11.94 6.19
N LYS A 57 -19.68 12.12 7.47
CA LYS A 57 -20.15 13.40 8.04
C LYS A 57 -19.09 14.49 8.07
N ASP A 58 -17.80 14.13 8.06
CA ASP A 58 -16.69 15.06 8.16
C ASP A 58 -16.50 15.88 6.88
N ILE A 59 -17.04 15.40 5.77
CA ILE A 59 -16.99 16.08 4.46
C ILE A 59 -18.31 16.75 4.08
N ALA A 60 -19.32 16.76 4.95
CA ALA A 60 -20.59 17.42 4.64
C ALA A 60 -20.39 18.89 4.25
N PRO A 61 -21.12 19.44 3.27
CA PRO A 61 -22.24 18.81 2.55
C PRO A 61 -21.87 17.89 1.39
N TYR A 62 -20.58 17.68 1.12
CA TYR A 62 -20.10 16.84 0.00
C TYR A 62 -20.41 15.35 0.28
N LYS A 63 -20.47 14.58 -0.79
CA LYS A 63 -20.69 13.12 -0.74
C LYS A 63 -19.62 12.40 -1.55
N VAL A 64 -19.42 11.13 -1.24
CA VAL A 64 -18.62 10.21 -2.08
C VAL A 64 -19.51 9.13 -2.67
N GLU A 65 -19.22 8.76 -3.92
CA GLU A 65 -19.74 7.59 -4.60
C GLU A 65 -18.55 6.69 -4.95
N ILE A 66 -18.56 5.46 -4.45
CA ILE A 66 -17.49 4.49 -4.72
C ILE A 66 -17.94 3.55 -5.81
N ILE A 67 -17.15 3.48 -6.89
CA ILE A 67 -17.37 2.60 -8.03
C ILE A 67 -16.24 1.58 -8.06
N LYS A 68 -16.55 0.33 -7.67
CA LYS A 68 -15.57 -0.76 -7.56
C LYS A 68 -15.44 -1.51 -8.88
N ARG A 69 -14.20 -1.82 -9.29
CA ARG A 69 -13.88 -2.63 -10.47
C ARG A 69 -12.76 -3.62 -10.12
N ASP A 70 -12.89 -4.84 -10.64
CA ASP A 70 -11.89 -5.89 -10.44
C ASP A 70 -10.65 -5.62 -11.30
N GLU A 71 -9.51 -5.41 -10.62
CA GLU A 71 -8.19 -5.32 -11.26
C GLU A 71 -7.78 -6.67 -11.86
N GLY A 72 -8.29 -7.78 -11.28
CA GLY A 72 -7.93 -9.14 -11.65
C GLY A 72 -6.49 -9.49 -11.28
N PRO A 73 -5.86 -10.44 -12.00
CA PRO A 73 -4.47 -10.78 -11.81
C PRO A 73 -3.55 -9.63 -12.28
N PRO A 74 -2.26 -9.64 -11.93
CA PRO A 74 -1.30 -8.60 -12.33
C PRO A 74 -1.13 -8.53 -13.86
N SER A 75 -2.06 -7.90 -14.54
CA SER A 75 -2.15 -7.79 -16.00
C SER A 75 -2.33 -6.34 -16.43
N GLY A 76 -1.33 -5.80 -17.13
CA GLY A 76 -1.41 -4.44 -17.65
C GLY A 76 -2.54 -4.21 -18.65
N ALA A 77 -2.90 -5.20 -19.45
CA ALA A 77 -3.98 -5.08 -20.45
C ALA A 77 -5.35 -4.93 -19.77
N ASN A 78 -5.65 -5.80 -18.80
CA ASN A 78 -6.89 -5.73 -18.03
C ASN A 78 -6.98 -4.40 -17.27
N ALA A 79 -5.92 -4.01 -16.58
CA ALA A 79 -5.86 -2.76 -15.84
C ALA A 79 -6.15 -1.54 -16.71
N LYS A 80 -5.58 -1.49 -17.93
CA LYS A 80 -5.83 -0.41 -18.88
C LYS A 80 -7.29 -0.33 -19.30
N THR A 81 -7.93 -1.46 -19.56
CA THR A 81 -9.37 -1.53 -19.89
C THR A 81 -10.20 -1.01 -18.75
N VAL A 82 -9.99 -1.52 -17.53
CA VAL A 82 -10.72 -1.13 -16.32
C VAL A 82 -10.58 0.38 -16.03
N ALA A 83 -9.34 0.90 -16.06
CA ALA A 83 -9.11 2.33 -15.83
C ALA A 83 -9.78 3.21 -16.91
N THR A 84 -9.75 2.78 -18.19
CA THR A 84 -10.42 3.49 -19.27
C THR A 84 -11.92 3.53 -19.06
N GLU A 85 -12.55 2.42 -18.65
CA GLU A 85 -13.99 2.38 -18.34
C GLU A 85 -14.35 3.29 -17.15
N LEU A 86 -13.60 3.24 -16.06
CA LEU A 86 -13.80 4.11 -14.91
C LEU A 86 -13.76 5.59 -15.32
N ILE A 87 -12.81 5.97 -16.17
CA ILE A 87 -12.66 7.36 -16.62
C ILE A 87 -13.73 7.78 -17.63
N THR A 88 -13.97 6.96 -18.64
CA THR A 88 -14.79 7.38 -19.80
C THR A 88 -16.28 7.10 -19.64
N ARG A 89 -16.63 5.92 -19.10
CA ARG A 89 -18.02 5.48 -18.90
C ARG A 89 -18.56 5.94 -17.55
N ASP A 90 -17.84 5.61 -16.47
CA ASP A 90 -18.29 5.85 -15.11
C ASP A 90 -17.97 7.29 -14.64
N LYS A 91 -17.07 7.98 -15.37
CA LYS A 91 -16.70 9.40 -15.16
C LYS A 91 -16.23 9.67 -13.72
N VAL A 92 -15.36 8.81 -13.23
CA VAL A 92 -14.80 8.98 -11.88
C VAL A 92 -13.92 10.23 -11.80
N ASP A 93 -13.85 10.84 -10.63
CA ASP A 93 -13.05 12.03 -10.36
C ASP A 93 -11.61 11.68 -10.01
N ILE A 94 -11.41 10.55 -9.34
CA ILE A 94 -10.12 10.00 -8.93
C ILE A 94 -10.16 8.47 -8.98
N ILE A 95 -9.03 7.84 -9.31
CA ILE A 95 -8.83 6.39 -9.13
C ILE A 95 -8.09 6.16 -7.81
N ALA A 96 -8.54 5.18 -7.03
CA ALA A 96 -7.89 4.76 -5.78
C ALA A 96 -7.65 3.25 -5.76
N GLY A 97 -6.67 2.81 -4.99
CA GLY A 97 -6.33 1.39 -4.87
C GLY A 97 -5.09 1.01 -5.65
N VAL A 98 -5.23 0.13 -6.61
CA VAL A 98 -4.18 -0.43 -7.48
C VAL A 98 -3.13 -1.21 -6.70
N VAL A 99 -3.29 -2.52 -6.68
CA VAL A 99 -2.41 -3.42 -5.91
C VAL A 99 -1.13 -3.74 -6.68
N PHE A 100 -1.23 -3.98 -7.99
CA PHE A 100 -0.11 -4.50 -8.76
C PHE A 100 0.66 -3.43 -9.52
N SER A 101 1.99 -3.47 -9.41
CA SER A 101 2.87 -2.57 -10.16
C SER A 101 2.69 -2.67 -11.69
N PRO A 102 2.55 -3.86 -12.31
CA PRO A 102 2.24 -3.93 -13.75
C PRO A 102 0.98 -3.18 -14.15
N SER A 103 -0.06 -3.21 -13.32
CA SER A 103 -1.30 -2.47 -13.54
C SER A 103 -1.06 -0.96 -13.46
N ALA A 104 -0.42 -0.48 -12.39
CA ALA A 104 -0.11 0.94 -12.22
C ALA A 104 0.74 1.50 -13.37
N ILE A 105 1.72 0.72 -13.84
CA ILE A 105 2.56 1.07 -15.00
C ILE A 105 1.71 1.21 -16.27
N ALA A 106 0.84 0.25 -16.53
CA ALA A 106 0.04 0.22 -17.76
C ALA A 106 -1.00 1.34 -17.84
N ILE A 107 -1.54 1.78 -16.69
CA ILE A 107 -2.56 2.83 -16.65
C ILE A 107 -1.98 4.26 -16.61
N ALA A 108 -0.71 4.43 -16.30
CA ALA A 108 -0.07 5.76 -16.18
C ALA A 108 -0.27 6.65 -17.43
N PRO A 109 -0.11 6.18 -18.69
CA PRO A 109 -0.40 6.99 -19.88
C PRO A 109 -1.87 7.40 -19.99
N VAL A 110 -2.81 6.53 -19.58
CA VAL A 110 -4.26 6.82 -19.58
C VAL A 110 -4.57 7.95 -18.63
N LEU A 111 -3.98 7.92 -17.40
CA LEU A 111 -4.13 8.98 -16.40
C LEU A 111 -3.59 10.32 -16.92
N THR A 112 -2.42 10.29 -17.56
CA THR A 112 -1.79 11.49 -18.11
C THR A 112 -2.65 12.13 -19.21
N GLN A 113 -3.15 11.31 -20.14
CA GLN A 113 -4.00 11.78 -21.23
C GLN A 113 -5.32 12.36 -20.70
N ALA A 114 -5.93 11.71 -19.73
CA ALA A 114 -7.21 12.13 -19.15
C ALA A 114 -7.06 13.20 -18.04
N LYS A 115 -5.83 13.56 -17.64
CA LYS A 115 -5.53 14.42 -16.48
C LYS A 115 -6.25 13.93 -15.21
N LYS A 116 -6.29 12.61 -15.03
CA LYS A 116 -7.06 11.96 -13.97
C LYS A 116 -6.16 11.55 -12.82
N PRO A 117 -6.37 12.07 -11.59
CA PRO A 117 -5.59 11.71 -10.42
C PRO A 117 -5.75 10.23 -10.06
N MET A 118 -4.66 9.64 -9.52
CA MET A 118 -4.66 8.32 -8.92
C MET A 118 -3.94 8.33 -7.57
N ALA A 119 -4.60 7.78 -6.54
CA ALA A 119 -4.06 7.54 -5.22
C ALA A 119 -3.73 6.04 -5.07
N ILE A 120 -2.44 5.68 -5.12
CA ILE A 120 -1.99 4.29 -4.99
C ILE A 120 -2.03 3.86 -3.53
N ALA A 121 -2.69 2.72 -3.25
CA ALA A 121 -2.78 2.11 -1.94
C ALA A 121 -1.85 0.91 -1.74
N ASN A 122 -1.18 0.38 -2.80
CA ASN A 122 -0.21 -0.70 -2.65
C ASN A 122 0.92 -0.73 -3.69
N ALA A 123 0.68 -0.64 -4.99
CA ALA A 123 1.69 -0.86 -6.04
C ALA A 123 3.08 -0.26 -5.73
N GLY A 124 4.08 -1.13 -5.43
CA GLY A 124 5.30 -0.76 -4.71
C GLY A 124 6.56 -0.50 -5.55
N THR A 125 6.53 -0.63 -6.89
CA THR A 125 7.72 -0.31 -7.71
C THR A 125 8.07 1.19 -7.63
N ALA A 126 9.31 1.54 -7.31
CA ALA A 126 9.72 2.89 -6.91
C ALA A 126 9.45 3.96 -7.96
N TRP A 127 9.73 3.68 -9.22
CA TRP A 127 9.64 4.66 -10.31
C TRP A 127 8.21 4.94 -10.81
N ILE A 128 7.17 4.25 -10.31
CA ILE A 128 5.78 4.41 -10.78
C ILE A 128 5.28 5.87 -10.73
N PRO A 129 5.44 6.65 -9.64
CA PRO A 129 4.95 8.03 -9.63
C PRO A 129 5.60 8.93 -10.68
N GLY A 130 6.79 8.57 -11.16
CA GLY A 130 7.48 9.26 -12.26
C GLY A 130 6.84 9.07 -13.64
N LEU A 131 6.01 8.04 -13.83
CA LEU A 131 5.37 7.73 -15.12
C LEU A 131 4.22 8.65 -15.49
N SER A 132 3.62 9.31 -14.52
CA SER A 132 2.54 10.28 -14.75
C SER A 132 2.54 11.35 -13.66
N PRO A 133 2.33 12.62 -14.00
CA PRO A 133 2.19 13.68 -13.01
C PRO A 133 0.93 13.50 -12.13
N TYR A 134 0.00 12.63 -12.53
CA TYR A 134 -1.28 12.42 -11.86
C TYR A 134 -1.24 11.26 -10.85
N ILE A 135 -0.08 10.67 -10.57
CA ILE A 135 0.06 9.56 -9.60
C ILE A 135 0.64 10.10 -8.29
N VAL A 136 -0.06 9.80 -7.18
CA VAL A 136 0.42 9.99 -5.80
C VAL A 136 0.31 8.67 -5.06
N ARG A 137 1.36 8.25 -4.35
CA ARG A 137 1.40 6.97 -3.64
C ARG A 137 1.35 7.17 -2.12
N PHE A 138 0.37 6.53 -1.50
CA PHE A 138 0.13 6.57 -0.06
C PHE A 138 0.59 5.30 0.66
N SER A 139 0.97 4.26 -0.09
CA SER A 139 1.43 2.99 0.45
C SER A 139 2.91 3.01 0.84
N PHE A 140 3.75 2.58 -0.05
CA PHE A 140 5.21 2.53 0.06
C PHE A 140 5.81 2.25 -1.33
N SER A 141 7.10 2.53 -1.53
CA SER A 141 7.89 1.83 -2.55
C SER A 141 8.61 0.66 -1.89
N MET A 142 9.05 -0.31 -2.67
CA MET A 142 9.83 -1.44 -2.15
C MET A 142 11.13 -0.99 -1.46
N TRP A 143 11.60 0.21 -1.76
CA TRP A 143 12.79 0.79 -1.14
C TRP A 143 12.57 1.25 0.29
N HIS A 144 11.33 1.56 0.69
CA HIS A 144 11.02 1.94 2.09
C HIS A 144 11.37 0.83 3.07
N PRO A 145 10.85 -0.41 2.95
CA PRO A 145 11.21 -1.49 3.86
C PRO A 145 12.54 -2.16 3.51
N ALA A 146 12.87 -2.33 2.23
CA ALA A 146 13.96 -3.20 1.84
C ALA A 146 15.36 -2.59 2.06
N TYR A 147 15.53 -1.30 1.78
CA TYR A 147 16.83 -0.64 1.99
C TYR A 147 17.21 -0.58 3.48
N PRO A 148 16.35 -0.09 4.40
CA PRO A 148 16.68 -0.13 5.82
C PRO A 148 16.74 -1.57 6.37
N MET A 149 16.01 -2.56 5.83
CA MET A 149 16.20 -3.96 6.19
C MET A 149 17.62 -4.44 5.84
N GLY A 150 18.16 -4.05 4.71
CA GLY A 150 19.54 -4.37 4.33
C GLY A 150 20.55 -3.79 5.32
N GLN A 151 20.35 -2.53 5.72
CA GLN A 151 21.20 -1.89 6.76
C GLN A 151 21.08 -2.61 8.09
N TYR A 152 19.86 -2.90 8.53
CA TYR A 152 19.56 -3.57 9.80
C TYR A 152 20.14 -5.00 9.83
N ALA A 153 20.03 -5.73 8.73
CA ALA A 153 20.59 -7.08 8.61
C ALA A 153 22.11 -7.10 8.82
N ALA A 154 22.82 -6.14 8.22
CA ALA A 154 24.28 -6.06 8.37
C ALA A 154 24.73 -5.60 9.75
N LYS A 155 24.09 -4.56 10.31
CA LYS A 155 24.52 -3.89 11.53
C LYS A 155 23.98 -4.53 12.80
N ASP A 156 22.66 -4.76 12.83
CA ASP A 156 21.94 -5.12 14.05
C ASP A 156 21.76 -6.64 14.17
N LEU A 157 21.48 -7.33 13.06
CA LEU A 157 21.39 -8.80 13.04
C LEU A 157 22.76 -9.48 12.90
N GLY A 158 23.80 -8.72 12.53
CA GLY A 158 25.16 -9.22 12.37
C GLY A 158 25.37 -10.15 11.18
N CYS A 159 24.44 -10.17 10.20
CA CYS A 159 24.59 -10.98 8.99
C CYS A 159 25.76 -10.47 8.16
N LYS A 160 26.71 -11.35 7.82
CA LYS A 160 27.82 -11.06 6.91
C LYS A 160 27.49 -11.45 5.48
N THR A 161 26.69 -12.51 5.34
CA THR A 161 26.25 -13.06 4.04
C THR A 161 24.74 -13.14 3.98
N ALA A 162 24.18 -12.90 2.80
CA ALA A 162 22.75 -13.08 2.55
C ALA A 162 22.49 -13.79 1.21
N ALA A 163 21.49 -14.66 1.20
CA ALA A 163 20.82 -15.08 -0.02
C ALA A 163 19.55 -14.24 -0.19
N MET A 164 19.16 -13.98 -1.44
CA MET A 164 17.90 -13.31 -1.79
C MET A 164 17.03 -14.24 -2.61
N GLY A 165 15.75 -14.38 -2.23
CA GLY A 165 14.71 -15.04 -3.01
C GLY A 165 13.60 -14.06 -3.37
N TYR A 166 13.13 -14.05 -4.60
CA TYR A 166 12.12 -13.06 -5.01
C TYR A 166 11.25 -13.53 -6.18
N THR A 167 10.00 -13.09 -6.19
CA THR A 167 9.15 -13.23 -7.38
C THR A 167 9.69 -12.33 -8.49
N ASP A 168 9.94 -12.92 -9.67
CA ASP A 168 10.58 -12.23 -10.80
C ASP A 168 9.60 -11.33 -11.57
N PHE A 169 9.31 -10.17 -10.99
CA PHE A 169 8.51 -9.10 -11.58
C PHE A 169 8.97 -7.73 -11.02
N PRO A 170 8.49 -6.57 -11.50
CA PRO A 170 9.08 -5.29 -11.16
C PRO A 170 9.30 -5.01 -9.67
N PRO A 171 8.32 -5.20 -8.75
CA PRO A 171 8.57 -4.95 -7.33
C PRO A 171 9.55 -5.94 -6.70
N GLY A 172 9.65 -7.19 -7.20
CA GLY A 172 10.63 -8.15 -6.69
C GLY A 172 12.07 -7.74 -7.01
N LYS A 173 12.30 -7.27 -8.23
CA LYS A 173 13.60 -6.72 -8.64
C LYS A 173 13.97 -5.48 -7.84
N ASP A 174 13.01 -4.58 -7.67
CA ASP A 174 13.17 -3.35 -6.89
C ASP A 174 13.50 -3.65 -5.41
N SER A 175 12.79 -4.61 -4.81
CA SER A 175 12.99 -5.04 -3.44
C SER A 175 14.39 -5.62 -3.21
N THR A 176 14.84 -6.49 -4.11
CA THR A 176 16.18 -7.11 -4.00
C THR A 176 17.31 -6.11 -4.27
N GLU A 177 17.14 -5.19 -5.22
CA GLU A 177 18.11 -4.11 -5.46
C GLU A 177 18.24 -3.21 -4.23
N ALA A 178 17.11 -2.83 -3.61
CA ALA A 178 17.08 -2.01 -2.42
C ALA A 178 17.77 -2.69 -1.23
N PHE A 179 17.39 -3.95 -0.94
CA PHE A 179 18.02 -4.74 0.11
C PHE A 179 19.52 -4.87 -0.10
N LYS A 180 19.95 -5.31 -1.29
CA LYS A 180 21.36 -5.47 -1.64
C LYS A 180 22.13 -4.17 -1.43
N THR A 181 21.58 -3.05 -1.92
CA THR A 181 22.21 -1.73 -1.80
C THR A 181 22.40 -1.35 -0.31
N GLY A 182 21.37 -1.52 0.52
CA GLY A 182 21.45 -1.26 1.95
C GLY A 182 22.42 -2.21 2.68
N PHE A 183 22.40 -3.49 2.33
CA PHE A 183 23.22 -4.52 2.96
C PHE A 183 24.70 -4.37 2.63
N GLU A 184 25.05 -4.25 1.34
CA GLU A 184 26.44 -4.18 0.90
C GLU A 184 27.13 -2.86 1.29
N LYS A 185 26.39 -1.73 1.28
CA LYS A 185 26.90 -0.45 1.83
C LYS A 185 27.30 -0.53 3.32
N ASN A 186 26.79 -1.52 4.04
CA ASN A 186 27.06 -1.71 5.46
C ASN A 186 27.91 -2.96 5.75
N GLY A 187 28.66 -3.45 4.76
CA GLY A 187 29.66 -4.50 4.90
C GLY A 187 29.14 -5.92 4.77
N GLY A 188 27.86 -6.11 4.42
CA GLY A 188 27.31 -7.40 4.05
C GLY A 188 27.70 -7.81 2.63
N LYS A 189 27.52 -9.10 2.29
CA LYS A 189 27.74 -9.64 0.94
C LYS A 189 26.55 -10.50 0.53
N VAL A 190 25.91 -10.16 -0.57
CA VAL A 190 24.93 -11.05 -1.20
C VAL A 190 25.67 -12.15 -1.95
N ILE A 191 25.44 -13.41 -1.57
CA ILE A 191 26.13 -14.59 -2.13
C ILE A 191 25.26 -15.37 -3.11
N GLU A 192 23.91 -15.20 -3.02
CA GLU A 192 22.94 -15.84 -3.90
C GLU A 192 21.78 -14.88 -4.20
N SER A 193 21.31 -14.91 -5.45
CA SER A 193 20.12 -14.17 -5.89
C SER A 193 19.27 -15.11 -6.75
N ILE A 194 18.11 -15.49 -6.22
CA ILE A 194 17.29 -16.58 -6.72
C ILE A 194 15.94 -16.02 -7.17
N PRO A 195 15.71 -15.83 -8.49
CA PRO A 195 14.37 -15.57 -9.00
C PRO A 195 13.52 -16.82 -8.78
N MET A 196 12.48 -16.66 -7.98
CA MET A 196 11.49 -17.70 -7.69
C MET A 196 10.19 -17.34 -8.40
N GLY A 197 9.52 -18.34 -8.96
CA GLY A 197 8.13 -18.18 -9.33
C GLY A 197 7.28 -17.91 -8.09
N ASN A 198 6.05 -17.42 -8.26
CA ASN A 198 5.13 -17.43 -7.14
C ASN A 198 4.60 -18.84 -6.88
N PRO A 199 4.20 -19.20 -5.64
CA PRO A 199 3.73 -20.54 -5.31
C PRO A 199 2.51 -21.03 -6.11
N ALA A 200 1.73 -20.13 -6.68
CA ALA A 200 0.62 -20.52 -7.58
C ALA A 200 1.11 -21.01 -8.95
N GLN A 201 2.30 -20.60 -9.37
CA GLN A 201 2.90 -20.96 -10.65
C GLN A 201 3.95 -22.06 -10.49
N VAL A 202 4.56 -22.16 -9.31
CA VAL A 202 5.60 -23.15 -8.98
C VAL A 202 5.12 -23.96 -7.79
N PRO A 203 4.50 -25.14 -8.03
CA PRO A 203 3.90 -25.95 -6.97
C PRO A 203 4.90 -26.45 -5.93
N ASP A 204 6.15 -26.65 -6.32
CA ASP A 204 7.24 -27.10 -5.44
C ASP A 204 8.36 -26.06 -5.40
N MET A 205 8.49 -25.39 -4.27
CA MET A 205 9.55 -24.41 -4.02
C MET A 205 10.80 -25.01 -3.36
N THR A 206 10.81 -26.30 -3.05
CA THR A 206 11.93 -27.00 -2.39
C THR A 206 13.28 -26.76 -3.07
N PRO A 207 13.42 -26.79 -4.41
CA PRO A 207 14.72 -26.58 -5.05
C PRO A 207 15.33 -25.19 -4.75
N PHE A 208 14.50 -24.14 -4.67
CA PHE A 208 14.97 -22.80 -4.37
C PHE A 208 15.47 -22.70 -2.92
N PHE A 209 14.74 -23.25 -1.98
CA PHE A 209 15.10 -23.26 -0.56
C PHE A 209 16.29 -24.18 -0.26
N THR A 210 16.41 -25.31 -0.95
CA THR A 210 17.58 -26.18 -0.86
C THR A 210 18.85 -25.45 -1.32
N ARG A 211 18.78 -24.71 -2.43
CA ARG A 211 19.90 -23.89 -2.91
C ARG A 211 20.32 -22.84 -1.88
N VAL A 212 19.37 -22.21 -1.19
CA VAL A 212 19.67 -21.29 -0.08
C VAL A 212 20.38 -22.02 1.06
N LYS A 213 19.87 -23.21 1.45
CA LYS A 213 20.47 -24.01 2.52
C LYS A 213 21.90 -24.41 2.22
N ASP A 214 22.17 -24.83 0.97
CA ASP A 214 23.48 -25.27 0.52
C ASP A 214 24.49 -24.12 0.46
N ALA A 215 24.03 -22.91 0.14
CA ALA A 215 24.84 -21.69 0.13
C ALA A 215 25.23 -21.21 1.55
N LYS A 216 24.50 -21.66 2.59
CA LYS A 216 24.76 -21.36 4.01
C LYS A 216 24.91 -19.85 4.31
N PRO A 217 23.98 -18.99 3.89
CA PRO A 217 24.01 -17.58 4.26
C PRO A 217 23.65 -17.40 5.73
N ASP A 218 24.05 -16.27 6.34
CA ASP A 218 23.58 -15.89 7.67
C ASP A 218 22.10 -15.49 7.66
N CYS A 219 21.67 -14.81 6.55
CA CYS A 219 20.31 -14.33 6.36
C CYS A 219 19.74 -14.74 5.00
N PHE A 220 18.46 -15.06 4.98
CA PHE A 220 17.68 -15.26 3.75
C PHE A 220 16.66 -14.13 3.61
N TYR A 221 16.92 -13.18 2.72
CA TYR A 221 15.98 -12.13 2.37
C TYR A 221 15.00 -12.63 1.34
N VAL A 222 13.70 -12.50 1.62
CA VAL A 222 12.65 -12.93 0.69
C VAL A 222 11.69 -11.78 0.38
N PHE A 223 11.38 -11.60 -0.91
CA PHE A 223 10.22 -10.84 -1.35
C PHE A 223 9.29 -11.70 -2.20
N ILE A 224 8.06 -11.79 -1.77
CA ILE A 224 6.94 -12.36 -2.52
C ILE A 224 5.71 -11.47 -2.30
N PRO A 225 4.72 -11.46 -3.18
CA PRO A 225 3.43 -10.86 -2.85
C PRO A 225 2.84 -11.50 -1.60
N SER A 226 2.25 -10.67 -0.74
CA SER A 226 1.61 -11.10 0.50
C SER A 226 0.47 -12.12 0.26
N GLY A 227 -0.23 -12.53 1.30
CA GLY A 227 -1.37 -13.45 1.21
C GLY A 227 -0.96 -14.93 1.33
N SER A 228 -1.57 -15.80 0.53
CA SER A 228 -1.30 -17.25 0.55
C SER A 228 0.15 -17.60 0.20
N HIS A 229 0.81 -16.77 -0.60
CA HIS A 229 2.21 -16.92 -0.98
C HIS A 229 3.15 -16.80 0.21
N ALA A 230 2.89 -15.88 1.13
CA ALA A 230 3.64 -15.69 2.36
C ALA A 230 3.63 -16.99 3.21
N SER A 231 2.45 -17.56 3.41
CA SER A 231 2.31 -18.83 4.18
C SER A 231 3.11 -19.97 3.54
N ALA A 232 3.13 -20.05 2.21
CA ALA A 232 3.91 -21.06 1.49
C ALA A 232 5.42 -20.87 1.73
N VAL A 233 5.94 -19.64 1.62
CA VAL A 233 7.36 -19.34 1.88
C VAL A 233 7.77 -19.76 3.29
N VAL A 234 7.00 -19.37 4.31
CA VAL A 234 7.28 -19.72 5.70
C VAL A 234 7.23 -21.24 5.92
N LYS A 235 6.30 -21.93 5.28
CA LYS A 235 6.22 -23.38 5.29
C LYS A 235 7.50 -24.02 4.74
N TYR A 236 7.92 -23.67 3.52
CA TYR A 236 9.14 -24.21 2.89
C TYR A 236 10.41 -23.88 3.69
N TYR A 237 10.49 -22.67 4.27
CA TYR A 237 11.58 -22.28 5.16
C TYR A 237 11.72 -23.26 6.35
N GLY A 238 10.60 -23.65 6.96
CA GLY A 238 10.58 -24.65 8.03
C GLY A 238 10.89 -26.08 7.55
N GLU A 239 10.21 -26.55 6.48
CA GLU A 239 10.28 -27.94 5.98
C GLU A 239 11.66 -28.28 5.41
N VAL A 240 12.29 -27.38 4.68
CA VAL A 240 13.66 -27.58 4.16
C VAL A 240 14.71 -27.46 5.27
N GLY A 241 14.33 -26.91 6.42
CA GLY A 241 15.17 -26.84 7.61
C GLY A 241 16.18 -25.69 7.60
N LEU A 242 15.83 -24.55 6.98
CA LEU A 242 16.68 -23.35 7.02
C LEU A 242 16.78 -22.79 8.43
N LYS A 243 15.67 -22.79 9.17
CA LYS A 243 15.62 -22.36 10.58
C LYS A 243 16.57 -23.18 11.46
N GLN A 244 16.54 -24.50 11.30
CA GLN A 244 17.43 -25.43 12.02
C GLN A 244 18.90 -25.25 11.64
N ALA A 245 19.16 -24.82 10.39
CA ALA A 245 20.51 -24.47 9.92
C ALA A 245 20.99 -23.09 10.44
N GLY A 246 20.17 -22.36 11.22
CA GLY A 246 20.52 -21.06 11.77
C GLY A 246 20.40 -19.89 10.79
N ILE A 247 19.84 -20.11 9.61
CA ILE A 247 19.64 -19.09 8.58
C ILE A 247 18.43 -18.22 8.98
N LYS A 248 18.62 -16.93 9.21
CA LYS A 248 17.54 -16.02 9.60
C LYS A 248 16.63 -15.68 8.40
N LEU A 249 15.32 -15.84 8.54
CA LEU A 249 14.35 -15.39 7.54
C LEU A 249 14.08 -13.90 7.75
N ILE A 250 14.33 -13.09 6.74
CA ILE A 250 14.12 -11.64 6.77
C ILE A 250 13.42 -11.16 5.49
N GLY A 251 12.70 -10.03 5.58
CA GLY A 251 12.04 -9.45 4.39
C GLY A 251 11.15 -8.27 4.72
N PRO A 252 10.40 -7.75 3.75
CA PRO A 252 9.31 -6.82 4.02
C PRO A 252 8.14 -7.54 4.71
N MET A 253 7.15 -6.79 5.18
CA MET A 253 5.96 -7.35 5.86
C MET A 253 5.22 -8.39 5.01
N ASP A 254 5.37 -8.34 3.70
CA ASP A 254 4.80 -9.34 2.78
C ASP A 254 5.13 -10.78 3.17
N VAL A 255 6.26 -11.01 3.84
CA VAL A 255 6.69 -12.36 4.28
C VAL A 255 5.87 -12.89 5.44
N ALA A 256 5.50 -12.03 6.40
CA ALA A 256 4.77 -12.43 7.61
C ALA A 256 3.72 -11.39 8.02
N PRO A 257 2.70 -11.14 7.18
CA PRO A 257 1.68 -10.15 7.47
C PRO A 257 0.77 -10.60 8.61
N ASP A 258 0.28 -9.64 9.40
CA ASP A 258 -0.51 -9.88 10.61
C ASP A 258 -1.68 -10.85 10.40
N ASN A 259 -2.39 -10.74 9.27
CA ASN A 259 -3.55 -11.56 8.94
C ASN A 259 -3.22 -13.02 8.59
N LYS A 260 -1.96 -13.34 8.30
CA LYS A 260 -1.50 -14.68 7.96
C LYS A 260 -0.76 -15.40 9.09
N LEU A 261 -0.31 -14.67 10.12
CA LEU A 261 0.40 -15.25 11.25
C LEU A 261 -0.33 -16.46 11.89
N PRO A 262 -1.67 -16.44 12.10
CA PRO A 262 -2.36 -17.60 12.66
C PRO A 262 -2.21 -18.90 11.83
N GLN A 263 -2.07 -18.76 10.51
CA GLN A 263 -1.93 -19.89 9.58
C GLN A 263 -0.48 -20.37 9.44
N MET A 264 0.48 -19.51 9.71
CA MET A 264 1.92 -19.80 9.62
C MET A 264 2.44 -20.59 10.83
N GLY A 265 1.84 -20.35 12.00
CA GLY A 265 2.21 -21.06 13.23
C GLY A 265 3.67 -20.88 13.63
N GLU A 266 4.22 -21.87 14.35
CA GLU A 266 5.59 -21.85 14.90
C GLU A 266 6.70 -21.66 13.84
N ALA A 267 6.41 -21.96 12.58
CA ALA A 267 7.40 -21.79 11.50
C ALA A 267 7.75 -20.31 11.28
N ALA A 268 6.80 -19.39 11.55
CA ALA A 268 7.03 -17.96 11.41
C ALA A 268 7.83 -17.33 12.58
N VAL A 269 7.83 -17.96 13.76
CA VAL A 269 8.46 -17.39 14.96
C VAL A 269 9.97 -17.20 14.72
N GLY A 270 10.44 -15.96 14.98
CA GLY A 270 11.82 -15.54 14.74
C GLY A 270 12.06 -14.97 13.34
N ALA A 271 11.06 -14.98 12.43
CA ALA A 271 11.15 -14.23 11.19
C ALA A 271 11.19 -12.72 11.50
N ILE A 272 12.04 -11.97 10.79
CA ILE A 272 12.22 -10.54 11.00
C ILE A 272 11.74 -9.80 9.76
N VAL A 273 10.79 -8.89 9.95
CA VAL A 273 10.20 -8.11 8.86
C VAL A 273 10.41 -6.61 9.09
N MET A 274 10.44 -5.85 8.00
CA MET A 274 10.47 -4.39 8.01
C MET A 274 9.19 -3.87 7.39
N SER A 275 8.51 -2.95 8.08
CA SER A 275 7.28 -2.35 7.60
C SER A 275 6.92 -1.09 8.37
N SER A 276 6.12 -0.25 7.74
CA SER A 276 5.53 0.92 8.41
C SER A 276 4.34 0.57 9.31
N TYR A 277 3.84 -0.66 9.29
CA TYR A 277 2.68 -1.05 10.07
C TYR A 277 2.78 -2.48 10.61
N SER A 278 2.28 -2.66 11.81
CA SER A 278 1.76 -3.90 12.39
C SER A 278 0.59 -3.57 13.31
N ARG A 279 -0.34 -4.50 13.47
CA ARG A 279 -1.42 -4.39 14.47
C ARG A 279 -0.90 -4.21 15.91
N ASP A 280 0.34 -4.58 16.15
CA ASP A 280 1.01 -4.50 17.46
C ASP A 280 1.68 -3.13 17.73
N LEU A 281 1.57 -2.15 16.80
CA LEU A 281 2.03 -0.79 17.04
C LEU A 281 1.23 -0.12 18.17
N ASP A 282 1.96 0.35 19.18
CA ASP A 282 1.38 1.02 20.35
C ASP A 282 1.21 2.52 20.12
N ASN A 283 0.21 2.91 19.32
CA ASN A 283 -0.18 4.30 19.17
C ASN A 283 -1.71 4.48 19.23
N PRO A 284 -2.23 5.66 19.64
CA PRO A 284 -3.65 5.89 19.81
C PRO A 284 -4.48 5.70 18.53
N ALA A 285 -3.94 6.10 17.37
CA ALA A 285 -4.63 5.98 16.09
C ALA A 285 -4.82 4.52 15.70
N ASN A 286 -3.78 3.67 15.90
CA ASN A 286 -3.89 2.24 15.67
C ASN A 286 -4.92 1.58 16.59
N LYS A 287 -4.90 1.91 17.88
CA LYS A 287 -5.89 1.39 18.84
C LYS A 287 -7.32 1.73 18.44
N ALA A 288 -7.54 2.96 17.99
CA ALA A 288 -8.85 3.41 17.51
C ALA A 288 -9.27 2.66 16.23
N PHE A 289 -8.34 2.51 15.29
CA PHE A 289 -8.54 1.76 14.04
C PHE A 289 -8.89 0.29 14.32
N LEU A 290 -8.11 -0.40 15.17
CA LEU A 290 -8.34 -1.80 15.50
C LEU A 290 -9.69 -2.01 16.21
N LYS A 291 -10.06 -1.10 17.11
CA LYS A 291 -11.38 -1.12 17.78
C LYS A 291 -12.52 -0.98 16.77
N ALA A 292 -12.42 -0.03 15.85
CA ALA A 292 -13.42 0.19 14.81
C ALA A 292 -13.49 -0.99 13.83
N TRP A 293 -12.33 -1.54 13.44
CA TRP A 293 -12.23 -2.70 12.57
C TRP A 293 -12.89 -3.94 13.17
N GLU A 294 -12.57 -4.24 14.44
CA GLU A 294 -13.18 -5.36 15.17
C GLU A 294 -14.69 -5.21 15.31
N ALA A 295 -15.17 -4.00 15.61
CA ALA A 295 -16.60 -3.72 15.73
C ALA A 295 -17.36 -3.93 14.40
N GLU A 296 -16.73 -3.66 13.26
CA GLU A 296 -17.34 -3.78 11.95
C GLU A 296 -17.22 -5.18 11.36
N TYR A 297 -16.03 -5.82 11.46
CA TYR A 297 -15.71 -7.04 10.74
C TYR A 297 -15.50 -8.25 11.65
N GLY A 298 -15.48 -8.07 12.97
CA GLY A 298 -15.25 -9.11 13.96
C GLY A 298 -13.76 -9.44 14.16
N LYS A 299 -13.48 -10.13 15.28
CA LYS A 299 -12.11 -10.44 15.73
C LYS A 299 -11.32 -11.33 14.79
N ASN A 300 -12.01 -12.18 14.02
CA ASN A 300 -11.36 -13.16 13.15
C ASN A 300 -10.89 -12.55 11.81
N PHE A 301 -11.37 -11.38 11.45
CA PHE A 301 -10.92 -10.67 10.26
C PHE A 301 -9.82 -9.68 10.66
N ILE A 302 -8.59 -10.18 10.69
CA ILE A 302 -7.42 -9.43 11.17
C ILE A 302 -6.97 -8.43 10.11
N PRO A 303 -6.86 -7.12 10.44
CA PRO A 303 -6.28 -6.14 9.53
C PRO A 303 -4.76 -6.30 9.45
N ASP A 304 -4.21 -5.95 8.29
CA ASP A 304 -2.77 -5.96 8.03
C ASP A 304 -2.29 -4.60 7.50
N PHE A 305 -1.04 -4.54 7.03
CA PHE A 305 -0.45 -3.32 6.50
C PHE A 305 -1.21 -2.75 5.29
N MET A 306 -1.86 -3.60 4.49
CA MET A 306 -2.68 -3.13 3.36
C MET A 306 -3.94 -2.42 3.84
N SER A 307 -4.54 -2.88 4.94
CA SER A 307 -5.67 -2.20 5.58
C SER A 307 -5.28 -0.81 6.08
N ALA A 308 -4.10 -0.69 6.72
CA ALA A 308 -3.60 0.60 7.20
C ALA A 308 -3.30 1.57 6.04
N GLN A 309 -2.74 1.06 4.93
CA GLN A 309 -2.50 1.85 3.71
C GLN A 309 -3.80 2.29 3.05
N GLY A 310 -4.80 1.41 3.00
CA GLY A 310 -6.14 1.75 2.53
C GLY A 310 -6.77 2.87 3.36
N TRP A 311 -6.72 2.74 4.68
CA TRP A 311 -7.20 3.77 5.59
C TRP A 311 -6.58 5.15 5.33
N ASP A 312 -5.26 5.22 5.24
CA ASP A 312 -4.54 6.47 5.02
C ASP A 312 -4.77 7.06 3.62
N THR A 313 -4.93 6.20 2.61
CA THR A 313 -5.28 6.64 1.25
C THR A 313 -6.65 7.31 1.23
N MET A 314 -7.65 6.73 1.90
CA MET A 314 -8.99 7.31 1.96
C MET A 314 -8.99 8.59 2.82
N ALA A 315 -8.21 8.62 3.91
CA ALA A 315 -8.03 9.83 4.73
C ALA A 315 -7.51 11.01 3.91
N ALA A 316 -6.52 10.77 3.04
CA ALA A 316 -5.96 11.80 2.15
C ALA A 316 -6.98 12.27 1.10
N ILE A 317 -7.79 11.36 0.55
CA ILE A 317 -8.86 11.73 -0.39
C ILE A 317 -9.91 12.61 0.32
N PHE A 318 -10.32 12.25 1.55
CA PHE A 318 -11.28 13.03 2.32
C PHE A 318 -10.75 14.41 2.73
N ASP A 319 -9.47 14.50 3.10
CA ASP A 319 -8.80 15.79 3.33
C ASP A 319 -8.80 16.65 2.06
N THR A 320 -8.56 16.04 0.90
CA THR A 320 -8.61 16.70 -0.40
C THR A 320 -10.02 17.19 -0.74
N ILE A 321 -11.06 16.39 -0.46
CA ILE A 321 -12.47 16.80 -0.65
C ILE A 321 -12.78 18.05 0.19
N LYS A 322 -12.34 18.09 1.46
CA LYS A 322 -12.53 19.26 2.33
C LYS A 322 -11.82 20.50 1.79
N LYS A 323 -10.54 20.38 1.44
CA LYS A 323 -9.71 21.49 0.97
C LYS A 323 -10.19 22.06 -0.36
N LEU A 324 -10.63 21.22 -1.28
CA LEU A 324 -11.14 21.62 -2.58
C LEU A 324 -12.65 21.86 -2.61
N LYS A 325 -13.32 21.75 -1.46
CA LYS A 325 -14.78 21.93 -1.35
C LYS A 325 -15.54 21.04 -2.36
N GLY A 326 -15.08 19.80 -2.53
CA GLY A 326 -15.65 18.83 -3.46
C GLY A 326 -15.28 19.03 -4.94
N ASP A 327 -14.58 20.10 -5.32
CA ASP A 327 -14.23 20.37 -6.71
C ASP A 327 -13.02 19.54 -7.17
N PHE A 328 -13.30 18.44 -7.83
CA PHE A 328 -12.32 17.55 -8.46
C PHE A 328 -12.25 17.72 -9.98
N SER A 329 -12.85 18.79 -10.54
CA SER A 329 -12.87 19.03 -11.98
C SER A 329 -11.48 19.29 -12.58
N ASN A 330 -10.53 19.79 -11.77
CA ASN A 330 -9.17 20.06 -12.18
C ASN A 330 -8.19 19.06 -11.54
N GLY A 331 -7.73 18.07 -12.32
CA GLY A 331 -6.81 17.04 -11.86
C GLY A 331 -5.48 17.58 -11.33
N ASP A 332 -4.96 18.67 -11.88
CA ASP A 332 -3.71 19.29 -11.41
C ASP A 332 -3.85 19.83 -9.98
N LYS A 333 -4.98 20.49 -9.66
CA LYS A 333 -5.28 20.97 -8.31
C LYS A 333 -5.46 19.80 -7.33
N VAL A 334 -6.11 18.73 -7.75
CA VAL A 334 -6.29 17.52 -6.93
C VAL A 334 -4.95 16.90 -6.58
N VAL A 335 -4.06 16.70 -7.56
CA VAL A 335 -2.71 16.18 -7.32
C VAL A 335 -1.89 17.13 -6.44
N ASP A 336 -1.99 18.46 -6.69
CA ASP A 336 -1.27 19.43 -5.87
C ASP A 336 -1.70 19.39 -4.39
N THR A 337 -2.98 19.13 -4.13
CA THR A 337 -3.50 18.95 -2.78
C THR A 337 -3.03 17.63 -2.17
N LEU A 338 -3.14 16.52 -2.91
CA LEU A 338 -2.73 15.18 -2.46
C LEU A 338 -1.24 15.10 -2.13
N LYS A 339 -0.35 15.68 -2.97
CA LYS A 339 1.10 15.63 -2.74
C LYS A 339 1.58 16.45 -1.55
N ASN A 340 0.72 17.32 -0.99
CA ASN A 340 0.98 18.09 0.22
C ASN A 340 0.27 17.52 1.45
N TYR A 341 -0.28 16.31 1.35
CA TYR A 341 -0.97 15.67 2.47
C TYR A 341 -0.01 15.33 3.61
N LYS A 342 -0.50 15.54 4.82
CA LYS A 342 0.09 15.07 6.08
C LYS A 342 -1.02 14.49 6.92
N GLY A 343 -0.81 13.31 7.47
CA GLY A 343 -1.79 12.62 8.28
C GLY A 343 -1.17 11.83 9.42
N ASN A 344 -2.02 11.33 10.29
CA ASN A 344 -1.63 10.44 11.40
C ASN A 344 -2.69 9.34 11.51
N GLY A 345 -2.41 8.22 10.88
CA GLY A 345 -3.29 7.06 10.82
C GLY A 345 -2.80 5.88 11.66
N PRO A 346 -3.26 4.66 11.36
CA PRO A 346 -2.89 3.46 12.12
C PRO A 346 -1.38 3.21 12.19
N ARG A 347 -0.63 3.53 11.14
CA ARG A 347 0.83 3.39 11.09
C ARG A 347 1.61 4.57 11.67
N GLY A 348 0.91 5.54 12.28
CA GLY A 348 1.51 6.76 12.80
C GLY A 348 1.56 7.90 11.78
N PRO A 349 2.44 8.89 12.00
CA PRO A 349 2.54 10.06 11.14
C PRO A 349 3.04 9.71 9.74
N ILE A 350 2.35 10.22 8.72
CA ILE A 350 2.79 10.17 7.33
C ILE A 350 2.73 11.55 6.68
N ALA A 351 3.58 11.74 5.68
CA ALA A 351 3.50 12.87 4.77
C ALA A 351 3.75 12.38 3.35
N ILE A 352 3.31 13.14 2.35
CA ILE A 352 3.75 12.91 0.97
C ILE A 352 4.91 13.87 0.68
N ASP A 353 5.99 13.35 0.09
CA ASP A 353 7.06 14.17 -0.45
C ASP A 353 6.57 14.85 -1.74
N PRO A 354 6.42 16.19 -1.77
CA PRO A 354 5.87 16.88 -2.93
C PRO A 354 6.71 16.71 -4.20
N ALA A 355 8.03 16.47 -4.04
CA ALA A 355 8.94 16.34 -5.17
C ALA A 355 8.80 14.96 -5.85
N THR A 356 8.61 13.90 -5.07
CA THR A 356 8.56 12.52 -5.55
C THR A 356 7.15 11.97 -5.65
N ARG A 357 6.19 12.59 -4.96
CA ARG A 357 4.79 12.13 -4.78
C ARG A 357 4.68 10.76 -4.12
N ASP A 358 5.69 10.39 -3.33
CA ASP A 358 5.72 9.21 -2.49
C ASP A 358 5.53 9.55 -1.02
N VAL A 359 5.09 8.55 -0.26
CA VAL A 359 4.94 8.67 1.19
C VAL A 359 6.30 8.83 1.89
N ILE A 360 6.31 9.60 2.96
CA ILE A 360 7.34 9.63 4.00
C ILE A 360 6.70 9.00 5.24
N GLN A 361 7.32 7.99 5.81
CA GLN A 361 6.77 7.20 6.92
C GLN A 361 7.86 6.58 7.78
N ASP A 362 7.50 6.13 8.96
CA ASP A 362 8.40 5.33 9.78
C ASP A 362 8.42 3.88 9.29
N GLU A 363 9.60 3.24 9.37
CA GLU A 363 9.77 1.81 9.09
C GLU A 363 10.27 1.11 10.36
N HIS A 364 9.59 0.03 10.73
CA HIS A 364 9.88 -0.71 11.96
C HIS A 364 10.49 -2.07 11.63
N ALA A 365 11.64 -2.37 12.22
CA ALA A 365 12.16 -3.73 12.29
C ALA A 365 11.37 -4.50 13.34
N MET A 366 10.81 -5.64 12.98
CA MET A 366 9.89 -6.39 13.83
C MET A 366 10.19 -7.89 13.77
N GLU A 367 10.10 -8.55 14.90
CA GLU A 367 10.25 -10.00 15.02
C GLU A 367 8.88 -10.65 15.26
N VAL A 368 8.59 -11.71 14.53
CA VAL A 368 7.42 -12.54 14.82
C VAL A 368 7.67 -13.32 16.10
N ILE A 369 6.82 -13.09 17.09
CA ILE A 369 6.90 -13.73 18.41
C ILE A 369 5.60 -14.48 18.75
N LYS A 370 5.70 -15.44 19.65
CA LYS A 370 4.56 -16.01 20.35
C LYS A 370 4.24 -15.19 21.57
N LYS A 371 3.02 -14.69 21.65
CA LYS A 371 2.53 -13.91 22.78
C LYS A 371 2.16 -14.79 23.96
N PRO A 372 2.00 -14.21 25.18
CA PRO A 372 1.62 -14.98 26.37
C PRO A 372 0.27 -15.71 26.24
N ASP A 373 -0.65 -15.21 25.42
CA ASP A 373 -1.95 -15.84 25.13
C ASP A 373 -1.86 -16.96 24.08
N GLY A 374 -0.64 -17.26 23.59
CA GLY A 374 -0.38 -18.27 22.58
C GLY A 374 -0.56 -17.80 21.14
N SER A 375 -1.10 -16.62 20.90
CA SER A 375 -1.21 -16.04 19.57
C SER A 375 0.15 -15.57 19.03
N LEU A 376 0.26 -15.43 17.72
CA LEU A 376 1.44 -14.79 17.11
C LEU A 376 1.20 -13.30 16.90
N GLY A 377 2.29 -12.54 16.96
CA GLY A 377 2.29 -11.11 16.69
C GLY A 377 3.72 -10.60 16.46
N HIS A 378 3.86 -9.29 16.36
CA HIS A 378 5.12 -8.64 16.08
C HIS A 378 5.65 -7.90 17.32
N LYS A 379 6.91 -8.15 17.66
CA LYS A 379 7.68 -7.35 18.61
C LYS A 379 8.50 -6.33 17.85
N ILE A 380 8.31 -5.06 18.12
CA ILE A 380 9.10 -3.99 17.54
C ILE A 380 10.51 -4.06 18.11
N LEU A 381 11.52 -4.18 17.25
CA LEU A 381 12.95 -4.24 17.60
C LEU A 381 13.62 -2.88 17.44
N GLY A 382 13.16 -2.07 16.49
CA GLY A 382 13.70 -0.74 16.21
C GLY A 382 12.85 0.00 15.19
N THR A 383 13.08 1.30 15.07
CA THR A 383 12.37 2.18 14.13
C THR A 383 13.36 3.07 13.40
N VAL A 384 13.22 3.12 12.09
CA VAL A 384 13.86 4.11 11.23
C VAL A 384 12.80 5.17 10.91
N ALA A 385 12.99 6.36 11.45
CA ALA A 385 11.98 7.41 11.37
C ALA A 385 12.00 8.11 10.00
N GLN A 386 10.82 8.50 9.51
CA GLN A 386 10.59 9.39 8.35
C GLN A 386 11.37 8.96 7.10
N VAL A 387 11.30 7.67 6.80
CA VAL A 387 11.95 7.09 5.62
C VAL A 387 11.30 7.65 4.36
N LYS A 388 12.13 8.14 3.44
CA LYS A 388 11.77 8.50 2.07
C LYS A 388 12.13 7.36 1.11
N ASP A 389 11.63 7.45 -0.12
CA ASP A 389 12.02 6.50 -1.17
C ASP A 389 13.52 6.61 -1.50
N GLN A 390 14.31 5.67 -0.99
CA GLN A 390 15.76 5.66 -1.14
C GLN A 390 16.22 5.45 -2.59
N CYS A 391 15.40 4.86 -3.47
CA CYS A 391 15.71 4.80 -4.90
C CYS A 391 15.90 6.19 -5.49
N LYS A 392 15.01 7.12 -5.14
CA LYS A 392 15.02 8.51 -5.61
C LYS A 392 16.07 9.36 -4.91
N GLU A 393 16.25 9.17 -3.60
CA GLU A 393 17.29 9.85 -2.82
C GLU A 393 18.69 9.48 -3.33
N LEU A 394 18.94 8.22 -3.63
CA LEU A 394 20.22 7.70 -4.12
C LEU A 394 20.37 7.80 -5.64
N LYS A 395 19.29 8.11 -6.36
CA LYS A 395 19.25 8.19 -7.83
C LYS A 395 19.78 6.93 -8.51
N VAL A 396 19.31 5.76 -8.06
CA VAL A 396 19.75 4.46 -8.59
C VAL A 396 18.77 3.90 -9.61
N GLY A 397 19.29 3.09 -10.56
CA GLY A 397 18.49 2.45 -11.58
C GLY A 397 17.54 3.42 -12.30
N ARG A 398 16.29 3.03 -12.48
CA ARG A 398 15.27 3.85 -13.15
C ARG A 398 14.88 5.12 -12.39
N CYS A 399 15.18 5.23 -11.10
CA CYS A 399 14.97 6.46 -10.33
C CYS A 399 16.04 7.52 -10.66
N GLY A 400 17.17 7.12 -11.19
CA GLY A 400 18.26 8.02 -11.64
C GLY A 400 18.12 8.51 -13.07
N GLY A 401 17.07 8.11 -13.80
CA GLY A 401 16.84 8.52 -15.19
C GLY A 401 17.57 7.66 -16.23
N GLN A 402 17.95 6.41 -15.89
CA GLN A 402 18.48 5.41 -16.82
C GLN A 402 17.38 4.53 -17.42
#